data_5546937fa97da4571172e1a83afaaea1
#
_entry.id   5546937fa97da4571172e1a83afaaea1
#
_cell.length_a   1.000
_cell.length_b   1.000
_cell.length_c   1.000
_cell.angle_alpha   90.00
_cell.angle_beta   90.00
_cell.angle_gamma   90.00
#
_symmetry.space_group_name_H-M   'P 1'
#
loop_
_entity.id
_entity.type
_entity.pdbx_description
1 polymer ?
#
loop_
_entity_poly.entity_id
_entity_poly.type
_entity_poly.pdbx_seq_one_letter_code
_entity_poly.pdbx_strand_id
1 'polypeptide(L)'
;MRKRTTRCLALLLAVVMILSVMPVAMAEETTQTQTYTKVTEAPADWSGTYLIVSEGDKLIMDGSLDKLDVEGNKVDVTITDSKITGDYAKYAFTVEPMTGGYAIKSASGKYISGKSGSNKLNSGSTQSLNTIELTSGKVIVTSDGTTLQYNNAAKNGTRFRYYKSQNQQPISLYKIETAAKQQVETPTANVADGDEIEVGTEIKFECKTEGATIYYKTAGTKYQEYKAPISASHNETYTVKATKDGMEDSKELVVSVDVFEWVNKYVKADTIATGDQVVIYNAGNGYAVAGEMLGSYYLKPAAATVAENALTADSFDKLVWTVTKNEDGTYTFKQGEDTTLTMGTNNGKFNLNLTGNGAANWDVETCNADNASYYMSGNGVTGQYGKVYMEYFARYTEFSAYCTSTDRLTEKDFGMTFYKLTQDKQFIGGLVPPPT
;
A
#
# COMPACT_ATOMS: atom_id res chain seq x y z
N MET A 1 39.54 -51.81 26.02
CA MET A 1 40.59 -50.78 26.08
C MET A 1 40.96 -50.28 24.72
N ARG A 2 40.54 -49.14 24.31
CA ARG A 2 41.15 -48.32 23.22
C ARG A 2 40.52 -46.92 23.31
N LYS A 3 41.32 -45.97 23.81
CA LYS A 3 41.02 -44.55 23.84
C LYS A 3 41.05 -44.01 22.40
N ARG A 4 39.98 -43.33 21.96
CA ARG A 4 40.00 -42.51 20.75
C ARG A 4 40.06 -41.05 21.18
N THR A 5 41.22 -40.45 20.96
CA THR A 5 41.48 -39.01 21.05
C THR A 5 40.87 -38.29 19.86
N THR A 6 39.95 -37.39 20.13
CA THR A 6 39.42 -36.47 19.13
C THR A 6 40.34 -35.26 19.02
N ARG A 7 40.97 -35.10 17.87
CA ARG A 7 41.80 -33.91 17.54
C ARG A 7 40.88 -32.78 17.09
N CYS A 8 40.84 -31.69 17.87
CA CYS A 8 40.31 -30.40 17.42
C CYS A 8 41.28 -29.77 16.42
N LEU A 9 40.85 -29.59 15.18
CA LEU A 9 41.58 -28.85 14.17
C LEU A 9 41.18 -27.39 14.28
N ALA A 10 42.02 -26.54 14.86
CA ALA A 10 41.89 -25.10 14.87
C ALA A 10 42.27 -24.58 13.45
N LEU A 11 41.30 -24.08 12.70
CA LEU A 11 41.55 -23.39 11.44
C LEU A 11 41.88 -21.92 11.74
N LEU A 12 43.15 -21.58 11.60
CA LEU A 12 43.67 -20.20 11.68
C LEU A 12 43.33 -19.52 10.34
N LEU A 13 42.33 -18.66 10.30
CA LEU A 13 42.02 -17.85 9.14
C LEU A 13 42.93 -16.62 9.13
N ALA A 14 43.99 -16.67 8.33
CA ALA A 14 44.83 -15.49 8.05
C ALA A 14 44.05 -14.58 7.10
N VAL A 15 43.55 -13.44 7.61
CA VAL A 15 43.01 -12.35 6.80
C VAL A 15 44.16 -11.62 6.15
N VAL A 16 44.44 -11.94 4.90
CA VAL A 16 45.33 -11.12 4.04
C VAL A 16 44.52 -9.89 3.62
N MET A 17 44.77 -8.75 4.23
CA MET A 17 44.33 -7.46 3.72
C MET A 17 45.08 -7.18 2.41
N ILE A 18 44.42 -7.48 1.28
CA ILE A 18 44.84 -6.93 0.00
C ILE A 18 44.32 -5.49 -0.02
N LEU A 19 45.20 -4.52 0.24
CA LEU A 19 44.94 -3.13 -0.14
C LEU A 19 44.88 -3.09 -1.66
N SER A 20 43.69 -3.28 -2.25
CA SER A 20 43.45 -2.90 -3.60
C SER A 20 43.43 -1.37 -3.64
N VAL A 21 44.51 -0.78 -4.14
CA VAL A 21 44.52 0.59 -4.63
C VAL A 21 43.50 0.58 -5.78
N MET A 22 42.26 0.97 -5.50
CA MET A 22 41.32 1.29 -6.57
C MET A 22 41.91 2.50 -7.30
N PRO A 23 42.09 2.41 -8.63
CA PRO A 23 42.37 3.63 -9.39
C PRO A 23 41.18 4.55 -9.11
N VAL A 24 41.47 5.75 -8.61
CA VAL A 24 40.52 6.85 -8.64
C VAL A 24 40.22 7.02 -10.13
N ALA A 25 39.09 6.47 -10.58
CA ALA A 25 38.54 6.83 -11.85
C ALA A 25 38.28 8.34 -11.74
N MET A 26 39.14 9.14 -12.36
CA MET A 26 38.79 10.51 -12.68
C MET A 26 37.45 10.39 -13.39
N ALA A 27 36.40 10.95 -12.79
CA ALA A 27 35.16 11.15 -13.50
C ALA A 27 35.52 11.93 -14.75
N GLU A 28 35.51 11.28 -15.90
CA GLU A 28 35.38 11.99 -17.16
C GLU A 28 34.17 12.89 -16.98
N GLU A 29 34.40 14.21 -16.99
CA GLU A 29 33.31 15.18 -17.21
C GLU A 29 32.64 14.73 -18.50
N THR A 30 31.55 14.02 -18.40
CA THR A 30 30.70 13.73 -19.55
C THR A 30 30.20 15.09 -20.04
N THR A 31 30.86 15.64 -21.08
CA THR A 31 30.40 16.84 -21.77
C THR A 31 28.99 16.55 -22.26
N GLN A 32 28.01 17.05 -21.53
CA GLN A 32 26.61 16.85 -21.88
C GLN A 32 26.30 17.72 -23.09
N THR A 33 26.19 17.10 -24.25
CA THR A 33 25.75 17.75 -25.48
C THR A 33 24.34 18.31 -25.25
N GLN A 34 24.20 19.63 -25.38
CA GLN A 34 22.94 20.34 -25.19
C GLN A 34 22.44 20.84 -26.55
N THR A 35 21.13 20.89 -26.70
CA THR A 35 20.49 21.50 -27.88
C THR A 35 19.77 22.77 -27.46
N TYR A 36 20.00 23.82 -28.20
CA TYR A 36 19.36 25.13 -28.06
C TYR A 36 18.55 25.40 -29.31
N THR A 37 17.27 25.70 -29.17
CA THR A 37 16.33 25.96 -30.26
C THR A 37 15.98 27.45 -30.34
N LYS A 38 15.97 27.99 -31.54
CA LYS A 38 15.60 29.39 -31.81
C LYS A 38 14.19 29.69 -31.28
N VAL A 39 14.06 30.77 -30.54
CA VAL A 39 12.77 31.30 -30.13
C VAL A 39 12.14 32.05 -31.30
N THR A 40 11.05 31.51 -31.84
CA THR A 40 10.31 32.08 -32.99
C THR A 40 8.97 32.68 -32.57
N GLU A 41 8.50 32.40 -31.40
CA GLU A 41 7.28 32.95 -30.80
C GLU A 41 7.58 33.46 -29.38
N ALA A 42 6.98 34.61 -29.00
CA ALA A 42 7.22 35.18 -27.69
C ALA A 42 6.64 34.25 -26.60
N PRO A 43 7.46 33.71 -25.68
CA PRO A 43 6.95 32.91 -24.59
C PRO A 43 6.19 33.80 -23.60
N ALA A 44 5.28 33.21 -22.82
CA ALA A 44 4.59 33.90 -21.74
C ALA A 44 5.58 34.40 -20.66
N ASP A 45 6.69 33.69 -20.48
CA ASP A 45 7.80 34.04 -19.58
C ASP A 45 9.14 33.70 -20.27
N TRP A 46 10.05 34.73 -20.31
CA TRP A 46 11.38 34.57 -20.85
C TRP A 46 12.38 33.92 -19.90
N SER A 47 11.99 33.51 -18.71
CA SER A 47 12.90 32.85 -17.78
C SER A 47 13.50 31.58 -18.39
N GLY A 48 14.78 31.32 -18.13
CA GLY A 48 15.50 30.16 -18.64
C GLY A 48 16.89 30.43 -19.14
N THR A 49 17.51 29.42 -19.75
CA THR A 49 18.89 29.48 -20.25
C THR A 49 18.91 29.61 -21.76
N TYR A 50 19.69 30.55 -22.24
CA TYR A 50 19.74 30.94 -23.66
C TYR A 50 21.16 31.11 -24.16
N LEU A 51 21.37 30.86 -25.46
CA LEU A 51 22.47 31.46 -26.23
C LEU A 51 22.00 32.76 -26.91
N ILE A 52 22.81 33.79 -26.83
CA ILE A 52 22.61 35.06 -27.55
C ILE A 52 23.37 34.96 -28.86
N VAL A 53 22.67 34.97 -29.99
CA VAL A 53 23.18 34.55 -31.30
C VAL A 53 23.12 35.66 -32.32
N SER A 54 24.20 35.89 -33.06
CA SER A 54 24.21 36.59 -34.37
C SER A 54 24.13 35.53 -35.47
N GLU A 55 22.91 35.28 -36.00
CA GLU A 55 22.70 34.21 -36.99
C GLU A 55 23.44 34.44 -38.30
N GLY A 56 23.43 35.68 -38.79
CA GLY A 56 24.10 36.02 -40.05
C GLY A 56 25.62 35.79 -40.03
N ASP A 57 26.21 35.94 -38.84
CA ASP A 57 27.63 35.75 -38.64
C ASP A 57 27.97 34.35 -38.07
N LYS A 58 26.97 33.55 -37.71
CA LYS A 58 27.09 32.21 -37.05
C LYS A 58 27.92 32.27 -35.75
N LEU A 59 27.62 33.22 -34.91
CA LEU A 59 28.34 33.51 -33.68
C LEU A 59 27.39 33.55 -32.49
N ILE A 60 27.88 33.08 -31.34
CA ILE A 60 27.21 33.30 -30.04
C ILE A 60 28.03 34.26 -29.19
N MET A 61 27.35 34.98 -28.29
CA MET A 61 28.01 35.77 -27.28
C MET A 61 28.68 34.88 -26.24
N ASP A 62 29.94 35.17 -25.91
CA ASP A 62 30.72 34.40 -24.95
C ASP A 62 30.35 34.83 -23.51
N GLY A 63 29.48 34.04 -22.86
CA GLY A 63 29.08 34.26 -21.47
C GLY A 63 30.09 33.77 -20.41
N SER A 64 31.19 33.14 -20.81
CA SER A 64 32.23 32.62 -19.92
C SER A 64 33.23 33.69 -19.44
N LEU A 65 33.27 34.84 -20.13
CA LEU A 65 34.25 35.88 -19.88
C LEU A 65 34.00 36.63 -18.57
N ASP A 66 35.07 36.96 -17.84
CA ASP A 66 34.99 37.83 -16.66
C ASP A 66 34.71 39.30 -17.05
N LYS A 67 35.21 39.74 -18.22
CA LYS A 67 34.92 41.04 -18.81
C LYS A 67 34.17 40.82 -20.12
N LEU A 68 32.87 41.13 -20.11
CA LEU A 68 31.99 40.89 -21.25
C LEU A 68 32.03 41.99 -22.32
N ASP A 69 32.50 43.22 -22.01
CA ASP A 69 32.61 44.33 -22.97
C ASP A 69 34.01 44.39 -23.59
N VAL A 70 34.40 43.32 -24.26
CA VAL A 70 35.70 43.21 -24.93
C VAL A 70 35.52 42.92 -26.41
N GLU A 71 36.55 43.27 -27.21
CA GLU A 71 36.60 42.80 -28.60
C GLU A 71 36.71 41.28 -28.63
N GLY A 72 35.98 40.64 -29.56
CA GLY A 72 36.01 39.18 -29.70
C GLY A 72 35.24 38.41 -28.62
N ASN A 73 34.31 39.03 -27.89
CA ASN A 73 33.40 38.35 -26.94
C ASN A 73 32.39 37.41 -27.65
N LYS A 74 32.89 36.50 -28.46
CA LYS A 74 32.12 35.66 -29.38
C LYS A 74 32.74 34.30 -29.58
N VAL A 75 31.94 33.33 -29.91
CA VAL A 75 32.33 31.96 -30.24
C VAL A 75 31.59 31.52 -31.49
N ASP A 76 32.31 30.82 -32.39
CA ASP A 76 31.71 30.26 -33.62
C ASP A 76 30.73 29.11 -33.27
N VAL A 77 29.62 29.05 -34.00
CA VAL A 77 28.64 27.98 -33.86
C VAL A 77 28.15 27.49 -35.22
N THR A 78 27.70 26.24 -35.24
CA THR A 78 26.94 25.66 -36.34
C THR A 78 25.46 25.72 -36.01
N ILE A 79 24.67 26.32 -36.92
CA ILE A 79 23.23 26.40 -36.83
C ILE A 79 22.63 25.46 -37.88
N THR A 80 21.87 24.48 -37.48
CA THR A 80 21.18 23.54 -38.37
C THR A 80 19.68 23.50 -37.93
N ASP A 81 18.77 23.69 -38.88
CA ASP A 81 17.33 23.66 -38.66
C ASP A 81 16.87 24.50 -37.46
N SER A 82 17.42 25.71 -37.33
CA SER A 82 17.13 26.62 -36.20
C SER A 82 17.59 26.07 -34.86
N LYS A 83 18.55 25.16 -34.80
CA LYS A 83 19.13 24.57 -33.60
C LYS A 83 20.65 24.72 -33.56
N ILE A 84 21.17 24.80 -32.34
CA ILE A 84 22.61 24.78 -32.03
C ILE A 84 22.80 23.61 -31.04
N THR A 85 23.58 22.59 -31.44
CA THR A 85 23.83 21.40 -30.63
C THR A 85 25.31 21.25 -30.32
N GLY A 86 25.66 21.09 -29.04
CA GLY A 86 27.04 20.96 -28.57
C GLY A 86 27.23 21.32 -27.12
N ASP A 87 28.48 21.40 -26.67
CA ASP A 87 28.85 21.82 -25.31
C ASP A 87 28.96 23.35 -25.24
N TYR A 88 27.85 24.04 -25.17
CA TYR A 88 27.78 25.51 -25.13
C TYR A 88 27.33 26.07 -23.78
N ALA A 89 27.14 25.23 -22.73
CA ALA A 89 26.67 25.66 -21.43
C ALA A 89 27.48 26.81 -20.82
N LYS A 90 28.80 26.77 -20.96
CA LYS A 90 29.72 27.79 -20.43
C LYS A 90 29.59 29.14 -21.12
N TYR A 91 28.96 29.21 -22.28
CA TYR A 91 28.74 30.46 -23.02
C TYR A 91 27.33 31.02 -22.85
N ALA A 92 26.44 30.26 -22.19
CA ALA A 92 25.05 30.60 -22.07
C ALA A 92 24.76 31.75 -21.09
N PHE A 93 23.57 32.31 -21.20
CA PHE A 93 23.02 33.33 -20.32
C PHE A 93 21.73 32.83 -19.69
N THR A 94 21.57 33.06 -18.39
CA THR A 94 20.32 32.79 -17.67
C THR A 94 19.50 34.07 -17.61
N VAL A 95 18.25 33.99 -18.02
CA VAL A 95 17.25 35.06 -17.89
C VAL A 95 16.43 34.77 -16.64
N GLU A 96 16.46 35.72 -15.72
CA GLU A 96 15.77 35.64 -14.42
C GLU A 96 14.68 36.74 -14.37
N PRO A 97 13.49 36.46 -13.83
CA PRO A 97 12.42 37.44 -13.71
C PRO A 97 12.82 38.54 -12.68
N MET A 98 12.49 39.79 -12.99
CA MET A 98 12.57 40.89 -12.03
C MET A 98 11.42 41.89 -12.26
N THR A 99 11.18 42.76 -11.30
CA THR A 99 10.10 43.75 -11.40
C THR A 99 10.32 44.66 -12.64
N GLY A 100 9.36 44.61 -13.54
CA GLY A 100 9.37 45.39 -14.79
C GLY A 100 10.15 44.80 -15.97
N GLY A 101 10.63 43.55 -15.87
CA GLY A 101 11.30 42.83 -16.94
C GLY A 101 12.17 41.68 -16.45
N TYR A 102 13.43 41.63 -16.88
CA TYR A 102 14.33 40.50 -16.66
C TYR A 102 15.75 40.95 -16.33
N ALA A 103 16.42 40.18 -15.47
CA ALA A 103 17.88 40.23 -15.37
C ALA A 103 18.50 39.15 -16.27
N ILE A 104 19.59 39.49 -16.94
CA ILE A 104 20.30 38.55 -17.81
C ILE A 104 21.69 38.31 -17.23
N LYS A 105 21.95 37.06 -16.81
CA LYS A 105 23.17 36.64 -16.13
C LYS A 105 24.00 35.73 -17.03
N SER A 106 25.26 36.06 -17.24
CA SER A 106 26.21 35.22 -17.96
C SER A 106 26.63 33.98 -17.20
N ALA A 107 27.13 32.96 -17.85
CA ALA A 107 27.70 31.77 -17.20
C ALA A 107 28.87 32.12 -16.26
N SER A 108 29.60 33.20 -16.48
CA SER A 108 30.61 33.72 -15.53
C SER A 108 30.02 34.39 -14.29
N GLY A 109 28.68 34.42 -14.15
CA GLY A 109 27.96 34.95 -12.97
C GLY A 109 27.75 36.47 -13.02
N LYS A 110 28.00 37.16 -14.14
CA LYS A 110 27.84 38.60 -14.28
C LYS A 110 26.50 38.96 -14.93
N TYR A 111 25.76 39.88 -14.33
CA TYR A 111 24.57 40.46 -14.96
C TYR A 111 24.95 41.53 -15.96
N ILE A 112 24.29 41.54 -17.14
CA ILE A 112 24.56 42.49 -18.21
C ILE A 112 23.48 43.57 -18.31
N SER A 113 23.90 44.76 -18.74
CA SER A 113 23.00 45.88 -19.03
C SER A 113 23.64 46.85 -20.04
N GLY A 114 22.81 47.69 -20.61
CA GLY A 114 23.24 48.86 -21.34
C GLY A 114 23.55 50.07 -20.45
N LYS A 115 23.88 51.20 -21.09
CA LYS A 115 24.02 52.50 -20.45
C LYS A 115 23.49 53.57 -21.39
N SER A 116 22.53 54.36 -20.87
CA SER A 116 21.93 55.46 -21.64
C SER A 116 22.99 56.36 -22.24
N GLY A 117 22.75 56.78 -23.47
CA GLY A 117 23.64 57.67 -24.22
C GLY A 117 25.01 57.11 -24.63
N SER A 118 25.30 55.83 -24.39
CA SER A 118 26.59 55.18 -24.65
C SER A 118 26.48 53.83 -25.34
N ASN A 119 27.40 53.56 -26.25
CA ASN A 119 27.58 52.21 -26.78
C ASN A 119 28.47 51.43 -25.83
N LYS A 120 27.84 50.73 -24.85
CA LYS A 120 28.57 50.02 -23.79
C LYS A 120 27.79 48.83 -23.29
N LEU A 121 28.49 47.78 -22.94
CA LEU A 121 27.96 46.68 -22.14
C LEU A 121 28.52 46.80 -20.71
N ASN A 122 27.64 47.04 -19.74
CA ASN A 122 28.02 46.93 -18.34
C ASN A 122 27.84 45.49 -17.89
N SER A 123 28.74 45.02 -17.02
CA SER A 123 28.63 43.73 -16.39
C SER A 123 29.02 43.83 -14.91
N GLY A 124 28.30 43.16 -14.04
CA GLY A 124 28.51 43.22 -12.58
C GLY A 124 27.81 42.09 -11.84
N SER A 125 27.97 42.12 -10.50
CA SER A 125 27.36 41.13 -9.60
C SER A 125 25.90 41.46 -9.23
N THR A 126 25.40 42.64 -9.56
CA THR A 126 24.07 43.10 -9.22
C THR A 126 23.13 42.95 -10.40
N GLN A 127 21.91 42.46 -10.18
CA GLN A 127 20.87 42.41 -11.19
C GLN A 127 20.62 43.78 -11.84
N SER A 128 20.39 43.77 -13.13
CA SER A 128 20.10 44.97 -13.92
C SER A 128 18.94 44.71 -14.85
N LEU A 129 18.05 45.71 -14.98
CA LEU A 129 16.82 45.53 -15.74
C LEU A 129 17.09 45.51 -17.25
N ASN A 130 16.53 44.51 -17.89
CA ASN A 130 16.39 44.38 -19.33
C ASN A 130 14.91 44.10 -19.65
N THR A 131 14.47 44.54 -20.82
CA THR A 131 13.22 44.07 -21.43
C THR A 131 13.58 43.18 -22.64
N ILE A 132 12.76 42.17 -22.86
CA ILE A 132 12.93 41.23 -23.97
C ILE A 132 11.60 41.15 -24.74
N GLU A 133 11.65 41.50 -26.02
CA GLU A 133 10.49 41.47 -26.90
C GLU A 133 10.82 40.70 -28.17
N LEU A 134 9.80 40.10 -28.77
CA LEU A 134 9.86 39.50 -30.10
C LEU A 134 8.91 40.25 -31.03
N THR A 135 9.46 41.03 -31.92
CA THR A 135 8.69 41.85 -32.86
C THR A 135 9.11 41.54 -34.29
N SER A 136 8.14 41.19 -35.15
CA SER A 136 8.38 40.84 -36.57
C SER A 136 9.48 39.78 -36.76
N GLY A 137 9.50 38.74 -35.86
CA GLY A 137 10.47 37.64 -35.91
C GLY A 137 11.88 38.00 -35.43
N LYS A 138 12.07 39.21 -34.85
CA LYS A 138 13.35 39.67 -34.30
C LYS A 138 13.26 39.83 -32.80
N VAL A 139 14.23 39.26 -32.09
CA VAL A 139 14.36 39.47 -30.64
C VAL A 139 15.03 40.83 -30.39
N ILE A 140 14.41 41.66 -29.55
CA ILE A 140 14.90 42.95 -29.13
C ILE A 140 15.14 42.92 -27.62
N VAL A 141 16.38 43.00 -27.19
CA VAL A 141 16.78 43.09 -25.79
C VAL A 141 17.20 44.50 -25.51
N THR A 142 16.48 45.23 -24.65
CA THR A 142 16.83 46.62 -24.31
C THR A 142 17.17 46.77 -22.84
N SER A 143 18.08 47.68 -22.55
CA SER A 143 18.43 48.11 -21.21
C SER A 143 18.86 49.55 -21.22
N ASP A 144 18.30 50.38 -20.33
CA ASP A 144 18.60 51.78 -20.17
C ASP A 144 18.63 52.56 -21.52
N GLY A 145 17.61 52.35 -22.37
CA GLY A 145 17.45 53.00 -23.70
C GLY A 145 18.44 52.59 -24.78
N THR A 146 19.15 51.48 -24.58
CA THR A 146 20.08 50.90 -25.56
C THR A 146 19.68 49.47 -25.91
N THR A 147 20.06 48.96 -27.07
CA THR A 147 19.66 47.62 -27.58
C THR A 147 20.88 46.74 -27.75
N LEU A 148 20.78 45.48 -27.29
CA LEU A 148 21.83 44.47 -27.45
C LEU A 148 21.89 44.00 -28.90
N GLN A 149 23.04 44.16 -29.52
CA GLN A 149 23.29 43.85 -30.91
C GLN A 149 24.74 43.33 -31.12
N TYR A 150 25.04 42.76 -32.28
CA TYR A 150 26.39 42.37 -32.66
C TYR A 150 26.98 43.36 -33.69
N ASN A 151 28.13 43.95 -33.38
CA ASN A 151 28.91 44.73 -34.37
C ASN A 151 29.84 43.82 -35.11
N ASN A 152 29.68 43.70 -36.43
CA ASN A 152 30.53 42.89 -37.30
C ASN A 152 31.57 43.73 -38.09
N ALA A 153 31.60 45.05 -37.87
CA ALA A 153 32.56 45.92 -38.56
C ALA A 153 33.92 45.86 -37.85
N ALA A 154 34.93 45.33 -38.56
CA ALA A 154 36.31 45.19 -38.07
C ALA A 154 36.93 46.50 -37.57
N LYS A 155 36.64 47.62 -38.23
CA LYS A 155 37.17 48.95 -37.89
C LYS A 155 36.87 49.38 -36.46
N ASN A 156 35.76 48.87 -35.84
CA ASN A 156 35.31 49.22 -34.49
C ASN A 156 35.47 48.07 -33.48
N GLY A 157 36.12 47.01 -33.86
CA GLY A 157 36.25 45.76 -33.11
C GLY A 157 34.94 44.98 -33.04
N THR A 158 34.94 43.73 -33.51
CA THR A 158 33.74 42.87 -33.58
C THR A 158 33.34 42.39 -32.17
N ARG A 159 32.10 42.64 -31.77
CA ARG A 159 31.61 42.27 -30.41
C ARG A 159 30.11 42.35 -30.26
N PHE A 160 29.56 41.61 -29.34
CA PHE A 160 28.23 41.83 -28.77
C PHE A 160 28.28 42.98 -27.75
N ARG A 161 27.33 43.94 -27.86
CA ARG A 161 27.28 45.12 -27.00
C ARG A 161 25.90 45.77 -27.06
N TYR A 162 25.54 46.57 -26.04
CA TYR A 162 24.40 47.46 -26.13
C TYR A 162 24.75 48.72 -26.91
N TYR A 163 23.93 49.09 -27.91
CA TYR A 163 24.11 50.23 -28.80
C TYR A 163 22.93 51.21 -28.69
N LYS A 164 23.20 52.50 -28.77
CA LYS A 164 22.18 53.58 -28.78
C LYS A 164 21.35 53.62 -30.06
N SER A 165 21.82 53.02 -31.11
CA SER A 165 21.14 52.94 -32.41
C SER A 165 21.00 51.48 -32.81
N GLN A 166 20.00 51.16 -33.61
CA GLN A 166 19.73 49.78 -34.07
C GLN A 166 20.39 49.52 -35.43
N ASN A 167 21.61 49.97 -35.64
CA ASN A 167 22.34 49.90 -36.92
C ASN A 167 23.34 48.72 -36.99
N GLN A 168 23.38 47.92 -35.94
CA GLN A 168 24.24 46.72 -35.90
C GLN A 168 23.43 45.47 -36.23
N GLN A 169 24.11 44.32 -36.31
CA GLN A 169 23.42 43.06 -36.60
C GLN A 169 22.45 42.68 -35.46
N PRO A 170 21.19 42.27 -35.79
CA PRO A 170 20.25 41.84 -34.80
C PRO A 170 20.73 40.58 -34.14
N ILE A 171 20.21 40.32 -32.94
CA ILE A 171 20.41 39.07 -32.22
C ILE A 171 19.16 38.19 -32.26
N SER A 172 19.36 36.89 -32.04
CA SER A 172 18.33 35.91 -31.76
C SER A 172 18.63 35.25 -30.42
N LEU A 173 17.60 34.78 -29.74
CA LEU A 173 17.73 33.95 -28.54
C LEU A 173 17.43 32.49 -28.89
N TYR A 174 18.34 31.60 -28.51
CA TYR A 174 18.17 30.17 -28.64
C TYR A 174 18.04 29.58 -27.24
N LYS A 175 16.86 29.05 -26.92
CA LYS A 175 16.55 28.47 -25.60
C LYS A 175 17.04 27.05 -25.50
N ILE A 176 17.64 26.68 -24.37
CA ILE A 176 18.03 25.29 -24.12
C ILE A 176 16.79 24.40 -24.16
N GLU A 177 16.86 23.34 -24.92
CA GLU A 177 15.89 22.26 -24.83
C GLU A 177 16.20 21.49 -23.53
N THR A 178 15.44 21.75 -22.48
CA THR A 178 15.43 20.79 -21.36
C THR A 178 14.76 19.53 -21.88
N ALA A 179 15.52 18.43 -22.03
CA ALA A 179 14.91 17.14 -22.28
C ALA A 179 13.78 16.98 -21.24
N ALA A 180 12.57 16.66 -21.71
CA ALA A 180 11.48 16.33 -20.79
C ALA A 180 12.01 15.27 -19.83
N LYS A 181 12.01 15.56 -18.53
CA LYS A 181 12.47 14.59 -17.54
C LYS A 181 11.62 13.35 -17.70
N GLN A 182 12.27 12.20 -17.79
CA GLN A 182 11.55 10.93 -17.78
C GLN A 182 10.77 10.83 -16.47
N GLN A 183 9.51 10.44 -16.56
CA GLN A 183 8.66 10.26 -15.37
C GLN A 183 8.96 8.92 -14.72
N VAL A 184 9.01 8.87 -13.39
CA VAL A 184 9.06 7.63 -12.61
C VAL A 184 7.77 6.84 -12.86
N GLU A 185 7.87 5.53 -13.03
CA GLU A 185 6.69 4.68 -13.20
C GLU A 185 5.81 4.71 -11.96
N THR A 186 4.49 4.66 -12.18
CA THR A 186 3.51 4.61 -11.09
C THR A 186 3.72 3.34 -10.27
N PRO A 187 3.80 3.43 -8.93
CA PRO A 187 3.87 2.25 -8.07
C PRO A 187 2.69 1.30 -8.28
N THR A 188 2.90 0.03 -7.93
CA THR A 188 1.87 -1.00 -7.88
C THR A 188 1.72 -1.51 -6.45
N ALA A 189 0.55 -2.08 -6.13
CA ALA A 189 0.30 -2.76 -4.86
C ALA A 189 -0.01 -4.24 -5.12
N ASN A 190 0.22 -5.09 -4.10
CA ASN A 190 -0.17 -6.50 -4.12
C ASN A 190 -1.66 -6.72 -3.83
N VAL A 191 -2.40 -5.66 -3.52
CA VAL A 191 -3.85 -5.63 -3.32
C VAL A 191 -4.48 -4.68 -4.33
N ALA A 192 -5.72 -4.95 -4.74
CA ALA A 192 -6.49 -4.08 -5.62
C ALA A 192 -7.31 -3.05 -4.82
N ASP A 193 -7.75 -1.99 -5.49
CA ASP A 193 -8.66 -1.02 -4.88
C ASP A 193 -10.02 -1.67 -4.59
N GLY A 194 -10.47 -1.58 -3.35
CA GLY A 194 -11.70 -2.19 -2.86
C GLY A 194 -11.58 -3.66 -2.44
N ASP A 195 -10.36 -4.21 -2.33
CA ASP A 195 -10.18 -5.58 -1.84
C ASP A 195 -10.61 -5.73 -0.38
N GLU A 196 -11.31 -6.84 -0.10
CA GLU A 196 -11.55 -7.31 1.25
C GLU A 196 -10.39 -8.20 1.69
N ILE A 197 -9.65 -7.79 2.71
CA ILE A 197 -8.46 -8.50 3.20
C ILE A 197 -8.59 -8.84 4.68
N GLU A 198 -8.02 -9.97 5.07
CA GLU A 198 -7.99 -10.37 6.47
C GLU A 198 -7.01 -9.50 7.28
N VAL A 199 -7.35 -9.20 8.53
CA VAL A 199 -6.47 -8.52 9.48
C VAL A 199 -5.10 -9.19 9.54
N GLY A 200 -4.03 -8.38 9.50
CA GLY A 200 -2.65 -8.89 9.44
C GLY A 200 -2.12 -9.15 8.04
N THR A 201 -2.94 -9.05 6.98
CA THR A 201 -2.46 -9.13 5.59
C THR A 201 -1.40 -8.05 5.33
N GLU A 202 -0.28 -8.44 4.75
CA GLU A 202 0.78 -7.51 4.39
C GLU A 202 0.48 -6.80 3.07
N ILE A 203 0.38 -5.47 3.12
CA ILE A 203 0.25 -4.61 1.94
C ILE A 203 1.65 -4.19 1.48
N LYS A 204 1.98 -4.47 0.21
CA LYS A 204 3.29 -4.23 -0.39
C LYS A 204 3.16 -3.30 -1.58
N PHE A 205 4.07 -2.32 -1.67
CA PHE A 205 4.18 -1.41 -2.80
C PHE A 205 5.50 -1.64 -3.53
N GLU A 206 5.45 -1.65 -4.85
CA GLU A 206 6.61 -1.83 -5.72
C GLU A 206 6.63 -0.77 -6.82
N CYS A 207 7.83 -0.39 -7.26
CA CYS A 207 8.02 0.50 -8.40
C CYS A 207 9.04 -0.12 -9.36
N LYS A 208 8.71 -0.17 -10.65
CA LYS A 208 9.59 -0.75 -11.68
C LYS A 208 10.77 0.16 -12.04
N THR A 209 10.70 1.46 -11.73
CA THR A 209 11.83 2.37 -11.94
C THR A 209 12.93 2.04 -10.96
N GLU A 210 14.02 1.45 -11.43
CA GLU A 210 15.16 1.07 -10.62
C GLU A 210 15.72 2.29 -9.85
N GLY A 211 15.96 2.12 -8.54
CA GLY A 211 16.47 3.17 -7.65
C GLY A 211 15.47 4.28 -7.32
N ALA A 212 14.18 4.10 -7.62
CA ALA A 212 13.13 5.00 -7.15
C ALA A 212 12.80 4.75 -5.67
N THR A 213 12.52 5.82 -4.93
CA THR A 213 12.04 5.76 -3.54
C THR A 213 10.53 5.90 -3.53
N ILE A 214 9.84 4.97 -2.85
CA ILE A 214 8.38 4.95 -2.73
C ILE A 214 7.97 5.71 -1.48
N TYR A 215 6.92 6.51 -1.59
CA TYR A 215 6.28 7.22 -0.49
C TYR A 215 4.80 6.93 -0.48
N TYR A 216 4.22 6.87 0.71
CA TYR A 216 2.79 6.71 0.89
C TYR A 216 2.24 7.64 1.97
N LYS A 217 0.95 7.89 1.90
CA LYS A 217 0.16 8.56 2.94
C LYS A 217 -1.18 7.87 3.07
N THR A 218 -1.81 8.03 4.23
CA THR A 218 -3.21 7.68 4.50
C THR A 218 -4.03 8.94 4.72
N ALA A 219 -5.35 8.81 4.90
CA ALA A 219 -6.24 9.96 5.08
C ALA A 219 -5.76 10.88 6.22
N GLY A 220 -5.62 12.18 5.94
CA GLY A 220 -5.19 13.19 6.92
C GLY A 220 -3.71 13.18 7.29
N THR A 221 -2.88 12.34 6.68
CA THR A 221 -1.44 12.25 6.96
C THR A 221 -0.59 12.88 5.86
N LYS A 222 0.72 13.07 6.15
CA LYS A 222 1.72 13.49 5.16
C LYS A 222 2.39 12.26 4.56
N TYR A 223 2.98 12.44 3.37
CA TYR A 223 3.81 11.41 2.76
C TYR A 223 4.96 11.00 3.67
N GLN A 224 5.13 9.70 3.83
CA GLN A 224 6.25 9.06 4.51
C GLN A 224 6.88 8.01 3.61
N GLU A 225 8.16 7.75 3.78
CA GLU A 225 8.89 6.76 3.00
C GLU A 225 8.39 5.34 3.32
N TYR A 226 8.12 4.55 2.27
CA TYR A 226 7.77 3.15 2.39
C TYR A 226 9.05 2.31 2.53
N LYS A 227 9.23 1.65 3.68
CA LYS A 227 10.43 0.88 4.01
C LYS A 227 10.19 -0.61 4.19
N ALA A 228 8.97 -1.00 4.49
CA ALA A 228 8.58 -2.38 4.76
C ALA A 228 7.09 -2.58 4.50
N PRO A 229 6.63 -3.82 4.29
CA PRO A 229 5.21 -4.13 4.19
C PRO A 229 4.40 -3.58 5.36
N ILE A 230 3.17 -3.15 5.08
CA ILE A 230 2.25 -2.59 6.07
C ILE A 230 1.26 -3.68 6.44
N SER A 231 1.19 -4.04 7.72
CA SER A 231 0.20 -4.98 8.23
C SER A 231 -1.17 -4.30 8.33
N ALA A 232 -2.18 -4.84 7.64
CA ALA A 232 -3.53 -4.33 7.65
C ALA A 232 -4.19 -4.56 9.02
N SER A 233 -4.70 -3.50 9.65
CA SER A 233 -5.35 -3.56 10.97
C SER A 233 -6.76 -2.97 10.99
N HIS A 234 -7.15 -2.20 9.99
CA HIS A 234 -8.43 -1.53 9.82
C HIS A 234 -8.60 -1.06 8.38
N ASN A 235 -9.82 -0.69 8.00
CA ASN A 235 -10.09 -0.11 6.67
C ASN A 235 -9.26 1.14 6.46
N GLU A 236 -8.53 1.21 5.34
CA GLU A 236 -7.65 2.33 5.05
C GLU A 236 -7.54 2.59 3.55
N THR A 237 -7.28 3.85 3.20
CA THR A 237 -6.97 4.27 1.82
C THR A 237 -5.53 4.77 1.77
N TYR A 238 -4.73 4.14 0.95
CA TYR A 238 -3.35 4.51 0.69
C TYR A 238 -3.23 5.31 -0.60
N THR A 239 -2.57 6.46 -0.53
CA THR A 239 -2.11 7.21 -1.72
C THR A 239 -0.60 7.06 -1.80
N VAL A 240 -0.10 6.50 -2.90
CA VAL A 240 1.29 6.07 -3.06
C VAL A 240 1.90 6.73 -4.28
N LYS A 241 3.12 7.25 -4.15
CA LYS A 241 3.92 7.77 -5.28
C LYS A 241 5.37 7.32 -5.16
N ALA A 242 6.10 7.41 -6.24
CA ALA A 242 7.54 7.16 -6.26
C ALA A 242 8.29 8.35 -6.84
N THR A 243 9.50 8.59 -6.35
CA THR A 243 10.39 9.67 -6.80
C THR A 243 11.78 9.14 -7.09
N LYS A 244 12.50 9.81 -7.98
CA LYS A 244 13.91 9.54 -8.28
C LYS A 244 14.59 10.81 -8.73
N ASP A 245 15.81 11.07 -8.23
CA ASP A 245 16.59 12.23 -8.62
C ASP A 245 16.80 12.30 -10.15
N GLY A 246 16.60 13.48 -10.71
CA GLY A 246 16.72 13.72 -12.15
C GLY A 246 15.50 13.32 -12.99
N MET A 247 14.47 12.70 -12.40
CA MET A 247 13.21 12.35 -13.06
C MET A 247 12.05 13.21 -12.51
N GLU A 248 10.91 13.16 -13.18
CA GLU A 248 9.64 13.67 -12.63
C GLU A 248 9.04 12.62 -11.70
N ASP A 249 8.35 13.07 -10.63
CA ASP A 249 7.62 12.18 -9.73
C ASP A 249 6.62 11.31 -10.51
N SER A 250 6.36 10.10 -10.03
CA SER A 250 5.34 9.24 -10.60
C SER A 250 3.94 9.85 -10.46
N LYS A 251 2.98 9.32 -11.21
CA LYS A 251 1.56 9.48 -10.87
C LYS A 251 1.28 8.79 -9.55
N GLU A 252 0.23 9.25 -8.87
CA GLU A 252 -0.24 8.62 -7.63
C GLU A 252 -1.03 7.33 -7.94
N LEU A 253 -0.75 6.28 -7.18
CA LEU A 253 -1.62 5.11 -7.02
C LEU A 253 -2.50 5.38 -5.80
N VAL A 254 -3.81 5.19 -5.94
CA VAL A 254 -4.75 5.19 -4.82
C VAL A 254 -5.32 3.78 -4.70
N VAL A 255 -5.28 3.22 -3.50
CA VAL A 255 -5.81 1.89 -3.20
C VAL A 255 -6.45 1.89 -1.83
N SER A 256 -7.70 1.45 -1.76
CA SER A 256 -8.49 1.28 -0.53
C SER A 256 -8.65 -0.19 -0.23
N VAL A 257 -8.64 -0.56 1.04
CA VAL A 257 -8.88 -1.94 1.49
C VAL A 257 -9.91 -1.95 2.61
N ASP A 258 -10.79 -2.96 2.57
CA ASP A 258 -11.71 -3.28 3.64
C ASP A 258 -11.16 -4.45 4.44
N VAL A 259 -10.85 -4.21 5.71
CA VAL A 259 -10.21 -5.20 6.59
C VAL A 259 -11.26 -5.91 7.43
N PHE A 260 -11.20 -7.23 7.46
CA PHE A 260 -12.09 -8.06 8.26
C PHE A 260 -11.32 -9.06 9.12
N GLU A 261 -11.99 -9.56 10.15
CA GLU A 261 -11.60 -10.75 10.90
C GLU A 261 -12.69 -11.81 10.83
N TRP A 262 -12.30 -13.08 10.95
CA TRP A 262 -13.25 -14.18 11.04
C TRP A 262 -13.75 -14.31 12.46
N VAL A 263 -15.06 -14.20 12.65
CA VAL A 263 -15.72 -14.46 13.94
C VAL A 263 -16.51 -15.75 13.87
N ASN A 264 -16.36 -16.57 14.89
CA ASN A 264 -17.13 -17.79 15.02
C ASN A 264 -18.54 -17.48 15.51
N LYS A 265 -19.54 -18.03 14.82
CA LYS A 265 -20.95 -17.97 15.20
C LYS A 265 -21.54 -19.39 15.22
N TYR A 266 -22.40 -19.64 16.14
CA TYR A 266 -23.18 -20.88 16.18
C TYR A 266 -24.60 -20.57 15.71
N VAL A 267 -24.93 -20.96 14.49
CA VAL A 267 -26.23 -20.69 13.86
C VAL A 267 -27.07 -21.96 13.80
N LYS A 268 -28.41 -21.80 13.90
CA LYS A 268 -29.34 -22.92 13.84
C LYS A 268 -29.13 -23.71 12.54
N ALA A 269 -29.02 -25.03 12.68
CA ALA A 269 -28.84 -25.95 11.56
C ALA A 269 -30.05 -26.89 11.43
N ASP A 270 -30.58 -26.99 10.22
CA ASP A 270 -31.65 -27.93 9.90
C ASP A 270 -31.13 -29.35 9.67
N THR A 271 -29.82 -29.48 9.39
CA THR A 271 -29.13 -30.78 9.18
C THR A 271 -27.74 -30.72 9.78
N ILE A 272 -27.25 -31.87 10.24
CA ILE A 272 -25.88 -32.06 10.72
C ILE A 272 -25.20 -33.19 9.95
N ALA A 273 -23.88 -33.06 9.76
CA ALA A 273 -23.05 -33.98 8.98
C ALA A 273 -21.74 -34.29 9.72
N THR A 274 -21.04 -35.31 9.26
CA THR A 274 -19.69 -35.63 9.75
C THR A 274 -18.75 -34.46 9.62
N GLY A 275 -18.05 -34.10 10.71
CA GLY A 275 -17.11 -32.99 10.78
C GLY A 275 -17.74 -31.68 11.29
N ASP A 276 -19.05 -31.59 11.34
CA ASP A 276 -19.72 -30.42 11.91
C ASP A 276 -19.40 -30.26 13.39
N GLN A 277 -19.18 -29.04 13.81
CA GLN A 277 -19.06 -28.63 15.20
C GLN A 277 -20.41 -28.00 15.63
N VAL A 278 -21.08 -28.61 16.57
CA VAL A 278 -22.43 -28.20 16.96
C VAL A 278 -22.56 -28.00 18.47
N VAL A 279 -23.44 -27.10 18.84
CA VAL A 279 -23.99 -27.02 20.21
C VAL A 279 -25.36 -27.69 20.22
N ILE A 280 -25.56 -28.63 21.14
CA ILE A 280 -26.86 -29.28 21.39
C ILE A 280 -27.60 -28.40 22.39
N TYR A 281 -28.73 -27.82 21.99
CA TYR A 281 -29.44 -26.80 22.75
C TYR A 281 -30.90 -27.16 22.91
N ASN A 282 -31.36 -27.14 24.14
CA ASN A 282 -32.80 -27.24 24.45
C ASN A 282 -33.40 -25.82 24.44
N ALA A 283 -34.07 -25.48 23.34
CA ALA A 283 -34.66 -24.16 23.15
C ALA A 283 -35.84 -23.87 24.10
N GLY A 284 -36.55 -24.91 24.51
CA GLY A 284 -37.72 -24.78 25.41
C GLY A 284 -37.36 -24.29 26.80
N ASN A 285 -36.13 -24.49 27.24
CA ASN A 285 -35.66 -24.10 28.56
C ASN A 285 -34.44 -23.19 28.56
N GLY A 286 -33.78 -22.96 27.41
CA GLY A 286 -32.66 -22.01 27.29
C GLY A 286 -31.32 -22.58 27.77
N TYR A 287 -31.08 -23.87 27.59
CA TYR A 287 -29.85 -24.52 28.06
C TYR A 287 -29.19 -25.38 26.97
N ALA A 288 -27.86 -25.31 26.91
CA ALA A 288 -27.02 -26.16 26.09
C ALA A 288 -26.47 -27.34 26.90
N VAL A 289 -26.26 -28.48 26.24
CA VAL A 289 -25.64 -29.68 26.81
C VAL A 289 -24.14 -29.48 26.96
N ALA A 290 -23.66 -29.39 28.21
CA ALA A 290 -22.21 -29.29 28.43
C ALA A 290 -21.56 -30.69 28.48
N GLY A 291 -20.35 -30.80 27.92
CA GLY A 291 -19.49 -31.99 28.08
C GLY A 291 -18.88 -32.09 29.47
N GLU A 292 -19.73 -32.04 30.48
CA GLU A 292 -19.36 -32.12 31.88
C GLU A 292 -20.42 -32.87 32.68
N MET A 293 -19.97 -33.81 33.51
CA MET A 293 -20.88 -34.60 34.36
C MET A 293 -21.40 -33.78 35.51
N LEU A 294 -22.71 -33.96 35.82
CA LEU A 294 -23.35 -33.55 37.07
C LEU A 294 -23.63 -34.81 37.86
N GLY A 295 -22.74 -35.13 38.80
CA GLY A 295 -22.79 -36.41 39.50
C GLY A 295 -22.48 -37.60 38.60
N SER A 296 -23.17 -38.75 38.81
CA SER A 296 -22.90 -40.00 38.07
C SER A 296 -23.92 -40.35 37.01
N TYR A 297 -24.95 -39.50 36.81
CA TYR A 297 -26.09 -39.84 35.98
C TYR A 297 -26.48 -38.77 34.96
N TYR A 298 -26.00 -37.53 35.12
CA TYR A 298 -26.51 -36.34 34.44
C TYR A 298 -25.40 -35.55 33.79
N LEU A 299 -25.76 -34.70 32.83
CA LEU A 299 -24.85 -33.70 32.27
C LEU A 299 -25.22 -32.30 32.76
N LYS A 300 -24.22 -31.48 32.97
CA LYS A 300 -24.42 -30.08 33.34
C LYS A 300 -25.07 -29.31 32.20
N PRO A 301 -26.07 -28.49 32.49
CA PRO A 301 -26.60 -27.52 31.56
C PRO A 301 -25.74 -26.25 31.63
N ALA A 302 -25.58 -25.57 30.49
CA ALA A 302 -25.06 -24.23 30.40
C ALA A 302 -26.12 -23.30 29.83
N ALA A 303 -26.36 -22.18 30.51
CA ALA A 303 -27.30 -21.19 30.04
C ALA A 303 -26.82 -20.63 28.70
N ALA A 304 -27.72 -20.56 27.73
CA ALA A 304 -27.44 -19.99 26.43
C ALA A 304 -28.71 -19.29 25.92
N THR A 305 -28.52 -18.29 25.06
CA THR A 305 -29.61 -17.51 24.49
C THR A 305 -29.42 -17.39 22.97
N VAL A 306 -30.49 -17.20 22.24
CA VAL A 306 -30.46 -16.97 20.80
C VAL A 306 -30.68 -15.50 20.54
N ALA A 307 -29.73 -14.86 19.87
CA ALA A 307 -29.83 -13.49 19.41
C ALA A 307 -29.44 -13.45 17.90
N GLU A 308 -30.21 -12.75 17.07
CA GLU A 308 -29.97 -12.61 15.64
C GLU A 308 -29.67 -13.95 14.91
N ASN A 309 -30.43 -15.00 15.26
CA ASN A 309 -30.29 -16.39 14.77
C ASN A 309 -28.98 -17.11 15.17
N ALA A 310 -28.16 -16.50 16.01
CA ALA A 310 -26.97 -17.13 16.56
C ALA A 310 -27.15 -17.47 18.04
N LEU A 311 -26.56 -18.59 18.48
CA LEU A 311 -26.49 -18.97 19.89
C LEU A 311 -25.36 -18.20 20.57
N THR A 312 -25.65 -17.63 21.74
CA THR A 312 -24.68 -16.94 22.59
C THR A 312 -24.64 -17.63 23.97
N ALA A 313 -23.44 -17.75 24.52
CA ALA A 313 -23.16 -18.28 25.83
C ALA A 313 -21.93 -17.61 26.42
N ASP A 314 -21.74 -17.69 27.73
CA ASP A 314 -20.56 -17.11 28.40
C ASP A 314 -19.25 -17.76 27.92
N SER A 315 -19.26 -19.05 27.60
CA SER A 315 -18.17 -19.79 26.95
C SER A 315 -18.72 -20.97 26.16
N PHE A 316 -18.08 -21.28 25.05
CA PHE A 316 -18.37 -22.47 24.24
C PHE A 316 -17.43 -23.65 24.51
N ASP A 317 -16.41 -23.51 25.36
CA ASP A 317 -15.33 -24.50 25.55
C ASP A 317 -15.84 -25.92 25.89
N LYS A 318 -16.96 -26.03 26.61
CA LYS A 318 -17.56 -27.31 26.99
C LYS A 318 -18.87 -27.59 26.27
N LEU A 319 -19.28 -26.78 25.29
CA LEU A 319 -20.57 -26.88 24.62
C LEU A 319 -20.50 -27.46 23.22
N VAL A 320 -19.30 -27.43 22.62
CA VAL A 320 -19.11 -27.78 21.20
C VAL A 320 -18.85 -29.26 21.05
N TRP A 321 -19.67 -29.92 20.24
CA TRP A 321 -19.59 -31.33 19.92
C TRP A 321 -19.23 -31.51 18.46
N THR A 322 -18.23 -32.34 18.17
CA THR A 322 -17.95 -32.78 16.81
C THR A 322 -18.83 -33.94 16.43
N VAL A 323 -19.53 -33.81 15.30
CA VAL A 323 -20.49 -34.79 14.81
C VAL A 323 -19.80 -35.82 13.91
N THR A 324 -20.17 -37.08 14.06
CA THR A 324 -19.95 -38.13 13.06
C THR A 324 -21.31 -38.74 12.72
N LYS A 325 -21.68 -38.72 11.46
CA LYS A 325 -22.84 -39.44 10.93
C LYS A 325 -22.36 -40.83 10.52
N ASN A 326 -22.93 -41.87 11.14
CA ASN A 326 -22.56 -43.26 10.91
C ASN A 326 -23.28 -43.83 9.68
N GLU A 327 -22.77 -44.97 9.15
CA GLU A 327 -23.33 -45.63 7.94
C GLU A 327 -24.77 -46.09 8.14
N ASP A 328 -25.14 -46.45 9.38
CA ASP A 328 -26.49 -46.87 9.78
C ASP A 328 -27.48 -45.69 9.97
N GLY A 329 -27.02 -44.45 9.73
CA GLY A 329 -27.83 -43.23 9.89
C GLY A 329 -27.85 -42.64 11.29
N THR A 330 -27.22 -43.29 12.25
CA THR A 330 -27.06 -42.75 13.62
C THR A 330 -25.98 -41.69 13.69
N TYR A 331 -25.85 -41.00 14.81
CA TYR A 331 -24.86 -39.95 15.03
C TYR A 331 -24.02 -40.22 16.26
N THR A 332 -22.75 -39.84 16.23
CA THR A 332 -21.86 -39.81 17.38
C THR A 332 -21.43 -38.35 17.64
N PHE A 333 -21.45 -37.96 18.92
CA PHE A 333 -21.08 -36.62 19.37
C PHE A 333 -19.84 -36.69 20.28
N LYS A 334 -18.76 -36.01 19.94
CA LYS A 334 -17.49 -36.00 20.68
C LYS A 334 -17.00 -34.63 21.01
N GLN A 335 -16.29 -34.50 22.15
CA GLN A 335 -15.44 -33.34 22.49
C GLN A 335 -14.00 -33.82 22.65
N GLY A 336 -13.12 -33.44 21.71
CA GLY A 336 -11.77 -33.99 21.64
C GLY A 336 -11.77 -35.49 21.37
N GLU A 337 -10.69 -36.18 21.78
CA GLU A 337 -10.51 -37.60 21.52
C GLU A 337 -11.22 -38.48 22.57
N ASP A 338 -11.24 -38.04 23.83
CA ASP A 338 -11.61 -38.88 24.99
C ASP A 338 -13.04 -38.70 25.47
N THR A 339 -13.73 -37.66 25.08
CA THR A 339 -15.09 -37.36 25.56
C THR A 339 -16.12 -37.71 24.49
N THR A 340 -16.92 -38.75 24.74
CA THR A 340 -18.01 -39.16 23.84
C THR A 340 -19.33 -39.09 24.61
N LEU A 341 -20.33 -38.41 24.03
CA LEU A 341 -21.68 -38.37 24.57
C LEU A 341 -22.32 -39.76 24.45
N THR A 342 -22.67 -40.36 25.56
CA THR A 342 -23.27 -41.71 25.62
C THR A 342 -24.51 -41.78 26.49
N MET A 343 -25.35 -42.75 26.22
CA MET A 343 -26.52 -43.08 27.02
C MET A 343 -26.45 -44.54 27.46
N GLY A 344 -26.65 -44.78 28.74
CA GLY A 344 -26.58 -46.13 29.31
C GLY A 344 -27.45 -46.34 30.53
N THR A 345 -27.09 -47.35 31.30
CA THR A 345 -27.70 -47.61 32.59
C THR A 345 -26.64 -47.76 33.68
N ASN A 346 -26.93 -47.20 34.86
CA ASN A 346 -26.11 -47.38 36.05
C ASN A 346 -27.02 -47.69 37.22
N ASN A 347 -26.76 -48.81 37.90
CA ASN A 347 -27.62 -49.33 39.02
C ASN A 347 -29.13 -49.38 38.65
N GLY A 348 -29.46 -49.83 37.44
CA GLY A 348 -30.82 -49.94 36.96
C GLY A 348 -31.50 -48.63 36.58
N LYS A 349 -30.79 -47.51 36.58
CA LYS A 349 -31.29 -46.19 36.15
C LYS A 349 -30.63 -45.78 34.86
N PHE A 350 -31.40 -45.19 33.96
CA PHE A 350 -30.84 -44.58 32.74
C PHE A 350 -29.96 -43.38 33.09
N ASN A 351 -28.92 -43.18 32.34
CA ASN A 351 -27.99 -42.07 32.55
C ASN A 351 -27.43 -41.55 31.24
N LEU A 352 -27.02 -40.27 31.24
CA LEU A 352 -26.11 -39.68 30.28
C LEU A 352 -24.69 -39.81 30.82
N ASN A 353 -23.71 -40.01 29.91
CA ASN A 353 -22.34 -40.21 30.32
C ASN A 353 -21.36 -39.66 29.26
N LEU A 354 -20.10 -39.47 29.66
CA LEU A 354 -19.03 -38.94 28.83
C LEU A 354 -17.83 -39.90 28.68
N THR A 355 -17.89 -41.09 29.29
CA THR A 355 -16.75 -42.00 29.41
C THR A 355 -16.84 -43.26 28.57
N GLY A 356 -17.73 -43.26 27.56
CA GLY A 356 -17.91 -44.41 26.68
C GLY A 356 -18.68 -45.60 27.28
N ASN A 357 -19.21 -45.50 28.52
CA ASN A 357 -20.09 -46.47 29.13
C ASN A 357 -21.53 -46.27 28.66
N GLY A 358 -21.97 -47.10 27.69
CA GLY A 358 -23.30 -47.00 27.11
C GLY A 358 -23.27 -46.89 25.59
N ALA A 359 -24.42 -46.65 24.99
CA ALA A 359 -24.56 -46.44 23.58
C ALA A 359 -23.94 -45.08 23.19
N ALA A 360 -22.94 -45.08 22.31
CA ALA A 360 -22.31 -43.89 21.74
C ALA A 360 -23.05 -43.38 20.51
N ASN A 361 -23.87 -44.23 19.90
CA ASN A 361 -24.66 -43.92 18.72
C ASN A 361 -26.02 -43.39 19.13
N TRP A 362 -26.45 -42.32 18.47
CA TRP A 362 -27.68 -41.59 18.75
C TRP A 362 -28.63 -41.65 17.57
N ASP A 363 -29.87 -42.01 17.82
CA ASP A 363 -30.95 -41.72 16.89
C ASP A 363 -31.35 -40.26 17.05
N VAL A 364 -31.47 -39.52 15.95
CA VAL A 364 -31.91 -38.13 15.92
C VAL A 364 -33.17 -38.07 15.07
N GLU A 365 -34.31 -37.87 15.70
CA GLU A 365 -35.63 -37.90 15.08
C GLU A 365 -36.29 -36.53 15.18
N THR A 366 -36.95 -36.07 14.10
CA THR A 366 -37.64 -34.77 14.08
C THR A 366 -38.79 -34.75 15.11
N CYS A 367 -38.83 -33.71 15.94
CA CYS A 367 -39.95 -33.50 16.89
C CYS A 367 -41.22 -32.98 16.23
N ASN A 368 -41.08 -32.20 15.16
CA ASN A 368 -42.18 -31.49 14.49
C ASN A 368 -41.98 -31.45 12.97
N ALA A 369 -43.03 -31.03 12.27
CA ALA A 369 -43.04 -31.05 10.81
C ALA A 369 -42.12 -30.05 10.11
N ASP A 370 -41.67 -29.02 10.84
CA ASP A 370 -40.78 -27.97 10.31
C ASP A 370 -39.28 -28.23 10.61
N ASN A 371 -38.95 -29.38 11.24
CA ASN A 371 -37.60 -29.77 11.63
C ASN A 371 -36.94 -28.74 12.59
N ALA A 372 -37.75 -28.03 13.36
CA ALA A 372 -37.25 -26.99 14.27
C ALA A 372 -36.50 -27.56 15.47
N SER A 373 -36.81 -28.81 15.86
CA SER A 373 -36.17 -29.54 16.97
C SER A 373 -36.15 -31.03 16.71
N TYR A 374 -35.35 -31.75 17.52
CA TYR A 374 -35.09 -33.17 17.36
C TYR A 374 -35.16 -33.88 18.69
N TYR A 375 -35.77 -35.06 18.72
CA TYR A 375 -35.63 -36.01 19.85
C TYR A 375 -34.32 -36.79 19.65
N MET A 376 -33.52 -36.82 20.70
CA MET A 376 -32.25 -37.59 20.73
C MET A 376 -32.41 -38.80 21.64
N SER A 377 -32.31 -40.04 21.09
CA SER A 377 -32.35 -41.27 21.85
C SER A 377 -31.08 -42.10 21.68
N GLY A 378 -30.65 -42.79 22.75
CA GLY A 378 -29.53 -43.73 22.66
C GLY A 378 -29.91 -44.91 21.77
N ASN A 379 -29.17 -45.17 20.68
CA ASN A 379 -29.47 -46.29 19.77
C ASN A 379 -29.36 -47.62 20.51
N GLY A 380 -30.43 -48.44 20.47
CA GLY A 380 -30.50 -49.70 21.15
C GLY A 380 -30.78 -49.62 22.65
N VAL A 381 -30.86 -48.43 23.24
CA VAL A 381 -31.24 -48.26 24.67
C VAL A 381 -32.74 -48.23 24.79
N THR A 382 -33.28 -49.22 25.51
CA THR A 382 -34.74 -49.39 25.68
C THR A 382 -35.11 -49.59 27.14
N GLY A 383 -36.28 -49.17 27.50
CA GLY A 383 -36.87 -49.30 28.80
C GLY A 383 -38.32 -49.77 28.73
N GLN A 384 -39.01 -49.62 29.79
CA GLN A 384 -40.42 -50.11 30.01
C GLN A 384 -41.39 -49.55 28.94
N TYR A 385 -41.13 -48.30 28.42
CA TYR A 385 -42.00 -47.61 27.51
C TYR A 385 -41.40 -47.51 26.07
N GLY A 386 -40.30 -48.23 25.79
CA GLY A 386 -39.62 -48.16 24.50
C GLY A 386 -38.30 -47.39 24.56
N LYS A 387 -38.07 -46.46 23.62
CA LYS A 387 -36.82 -45.69 23.54
C LYS A 387 -36.56 -44.84 24.79
N VAL A 388 -35.30 -44.62 25.08
CA VAL A 388 -34.85 -43.72 26.14
C VAL A 388 -34.29 -42.45 25.46
N TYR A 389 -34.79 -41.32 25.88
CA TYR A 389 -34.51 -40.02 25.28
C TYR A 389 -33.68 -39.13 26.19
N MET A 390 -32.89 -38.26 25.62
CA MET A 390 -32.29 -37.13 26.32
C MET A 390 -33.38 -36.13 26.65
N GLU A 391 -33.43 -35.68 27.90
CA GLU A 391 -34.32 -34.60 28.33
C GLU A 391 -33.55 -33.52 29.10
N TYR A 392 -34.06 -32.29 29.09
CA TYR A 392 -33.73 -31.28 30.08
C TYR A 392 -34.74 -31.39 31.22
N PHE A 393 -34.26 -31.78 32.42
CA PHE A 393 -35.11 -31.93 33.56
C PHE A 393 -35.12 -30.65 34.43
N ALA A 394 -36.07 -29.78 34.17
CA ALA A 394 -36.15 -28.44 34.77
C ALA A 394 -36.17 -28.41 36.29
N ARG A 395 -36.72 -29.45 36.94
CA ARG A 395 -36.80 -29.50 38.41
C ARG A 395 -35.44 -29.49 39.07
N TYR A 396 -34.45 -30.12 38.48
CA TYR A 396 -33.08 -30.24 39.01
C TYR A 396 -32.03 -29.50 38.16
N THR A 397 -32.45 -28.84 37.13
CA THR A 397 -31.57 -28.10 36.26
C THR A 397 -30.45 -28.98 35.71
N GLU A 398 -30.81 -30.03 34.98
CA GLU A 398 -29.88 -31.06 34.50
C GLU A 398 -30.35 -31.66 33.17
N PHE A 399 -29.44 -32.17 32.37
CA PHE A 399 -29.77 -33.06 31.27
C PHE A 399 -29.71 -34.50 31.77
N SER A 400 -30.80 -35.25 31.54
CA SER A 400 -30.97 -36.65 31.98
C SER A 400 -31.38 -37.54 30.82
N ALA A 401 -31.39 -38.86 31.09
CA ALA A 401 -31.93 -39.90 30.23
C ALA A 401 -33.24 -40.43 30.79
N TYR A 402 -34.32 -40.31 30.02
CA TYR A 402 -35.65 -40.68 30.50
C TYR A 402 -36.40 -41.58 29.51
N CYS A 403 -36.96 -42.66 30.04
CA CYS A 403 -37.82 -43.57 29.28
C CYS A 403 -39.29 -43.16 29.48
N THR A 404 -39.91 -42.71 28.40
CA THR A 404 -41.31 -42.32 28.42
C THR A 404 -42.05 -42.82 27.18
N SER A 405 -43.38 -42.88 27.27
CA SER A 405 -44.21 -43.14 26.11
C SER A 405 -44.25 -41.94 25.17
N THR A 406 -44.44 -42.19 23.87
CA THR A 406 -44.38 -41.15 22.82
C THR A 406 -45.42 -40.02 23.01
N ASP A 407 -46.55 -40.32 23.68
CA ASP A 407 -47.57 -39.32 23.97
C ASP A 407 -47.18 -38.32 25.06
N ARG A 408 -46.08 -38.57 25.77
CA ARG A 408 -45.51 -37.68 26.81
C ARG A 408 -44.27 -36.93 26.38
N LEU A 409 -43.80 -37.19 25.18
CA LEU A 409 -42.68 -36.40 24.62
C LEU A 409 -43.17 -34.98 24.36
N THR A 410 -42.48 -34.00 24.96
CA THR A 410 -42.75 -32.60 24.75
C THR A 410 -41.54 -31.96 24.09
N GLU A 411 -41.73 -31.03 23.14
CA GLU A 411 -40.63 -30.27 22.58
C GLU A 411 -39.90 -29.46 23.63
N LYS A 412 -40.61 -28.96 24.64
CA LYS A 412 -40.03 -28.14 25.69
C LYS A 412 -38.92 -28.87 26.45
N ASP A 413 -39.14 -30.12 26.82
CA ASP A 413 -38.20 -30.85 27.68
C ASP A 413 -37.28 -31.78 26.87
N PHE A 414 -37.79 -32.37 25.79
CA PHE A 414 -37.08 -33.36 24.97
C PHE A 414 -36.57 -32.82 23.64
N GLY A 415 -37.03 -31.65 23.20
CA GLY A 415 -36.63 -31.06 21.90
C GLY A 415 -35.24 -30.44 21.96
N MET A 416 -34.33 -31.02 21.20
CA MET A 416 -32.97 -30.46 21.03
C MET A 416 -32.83 -29.80 19.68
N THR A 417 -32.15 -28.70 19.65
CA THR A 417 -31.81 -27.94 18.40
C THR A 417 -30.30 -27.93 18.28
N PHE A 418 -29.82 -28.08 17.06
CA PHE A 418 -28.39 -28.00 16.74
C PHE A 418 -28.04 -26.60 16.26
N TYR A 419 -27.01 -26.01 16.86
CA TYR A 419 -26.41 -24.78 16.43
C TYR A 419 -25.01 -25.10 15.92
N LYS A 420 -24.81 -24.95 14.63
CA LYS A 420 -23.58 -25.32 13.93
C LYS A 420 -22.60 -24.13 13.87
N LEU A 421 -21.33 -24.41 14.11
CA LEU A 421 -20.26 -23.45 13.94
C LEU A 421 -20.21 -22.99 12.49
N THR A 422 -20.29 -21.70 12.29
CA THR A 422 -20.02 -20.99 11.04
C THR A 422 -19.00 -19.89 11.30
N GLN A 423 -18.30 -19.50 10.26
CA GLN A 423 -17.44 -18.31 10.30
C GLN A 423 -18.10 -17.20 9.48
N ASP A 424 -18.11 -16.01 10.06
CA ASP A 424 -18.63 -14.81 9.41
C ASP A 424 -17.55 -13.74 9.40
N LYS A 425 -17.54 -12.90 8.35
CA LYS A 425 -16.64 -11.77 8.28
C LYS A 425 -17.16 -10.64 9.14
N GLN A 426 -16.32 -10.17 10.05
CA GLN A 426 -16.56 -8.94 10.78
C GLN A 426 -15.61 -7.87 10.29
N PHE A 427 -16.12 -6.85 9.60
CA PHE A 427 -15.31 -5.76 9.09
C PHE A 427 -14.86 -4.83 10.22
N ILE A 428 -13.56 -4.50 10.17
CA ILE A 428 -12.92 -3.60 11.14
C ILE A 428 -12.95 -2.19 10.54
N GLY A 429 -13.78 -1.31 11.06
CA GLY A 429 -13.96 0.06 10.58
C GLY A 429 -12.65 0.84 10.48
N GLY A 430 -12.61 1.83 9.58
CA GLY A 430 -11.48 2.73 9.42
C GLY A 430 -11.26 3.63 10.65
N LEU A 431 -10.05 4.14 10.82
CA LEU A 431 -9.77 5.18 11.79
C LEU A 431 -10.60 6.42 11.44
N VAL A 432 -11.41 6.90 12.38
CA VAL A 432 -12.06 8.21 12.25
C VAL A 432 -10.96 9.25 12.26
N PRO A 433 -10.78 10.07 11.20
CA PRO A 433 -9.77 11.14 11.23
C PRO A 433 -10.07 12.06 12.41
N PRO A 434 -9.03 12.58 13.09
CA PRO A 434 -9.24 13.55 14.16
C PRO A 434 -10.02 14.75 13.60
N PRO A 435 -10.94 15.36 14.35
CA PRO A 435 -11.68 16.53 13.92
C PRO A 435 -10.68 17.64 13.55
N THR A 436 -10.84 18.18 12.33
CA THR A 436 -10.04 19.29 11.77
C THR A 436 -10.25 20.58 12.53
#